data_a61e77f1651adbd75267e25a0ccd61a5
#
_entry.id   a61e77f1651adbd75267e25a0ccd61a5
#
_cell.length_a   1.000
_cell.length_b   1.000
_cell.length_c   1.000
_cell.angle_alpha   90.00
_cell.angle_beta   90.00
_cell.angle_gamma   90.00
#
_symmetry.space_group_name_H-M   'P 1'
#
loop_
_entity.id
_entity.type
_entity.pdbx_description
1 polymer ?
#
loop_
_entity_poly.entity_id
_entity_poly.type
_entity_poly.pdbx_seq_one_letter_code
_entity_poly.pdbx_strand_id
1 'polypeptide(L)'
;AFPRTSRHFHRGKIVYVFPLFVHSLTVNYVLFLKKYYIMNTIFHFFANSQVKFIHLIRISIFVVMAWIGGLKAFQYEADGIVPFVSNSPVMSFFYQNSGNNVENSEGKTVAEYTQYKNPEGKTVTKNIEWHETNGTYVFSYGLGAVIVAIGVLVLLGIWFPKIGFWGGILTFGMSLVTLSFLVTTPETFVPNLGGDFPTPHYGFPYLSAAGRLVIKDIIMLAGGLIVASDAAKRIVK
;
A
#
# COMPACT_ATOMS: atom_id res chain seq x y z
N ALA A 1 67.67 50.65 55.54
CA ALA A 1 66.64 49.67 55.87
C ALA A 1 65.70 49.58 54.74
N PHE A 2 65.70 48.47 53.99
CA PHE A 2 64.72 48.14 52.98
C PHE A 2 63.90 46.95 53.46
N PRO A 3 62.57 46.93 53.34
CA PRO A 3 61.77 45.78 53.71
C PRO A 3 61.76 44.77 52.54
N ARG A 4 62.02 43.52 52.86
CA ARG A 4 61.86 42.37 51.95
C ARG A 4 60.39 42.06 51.88
N THR A 5 59.80 42.15 50.65
CA THR A 5 58.49 41.61 50.35
C THR A 5 58.67 40.16 49.87
N SER A 6 58.18 39.23 50.65
CA SER A 6 58.07 37.81 50.29
C SER A 6 56.89 37.60 49.33
N ARG A 7 57.12 37.26 48.08
CA ARG A 7 56.07 36.77 47.16
C ARG A 7 55.85 35.28 47.40
N HIS A 8 54.76 34.97 48.04
CA HIS A 8 54.19 33.62 48.02
C HIS A 8 53.66 33.35 46.63
N PHE A 9 54.29 32.48 45.89
CA PHE A 9 53.85 31.95 44.59
C PHE A 9 52.92 30.76 44.86
N HIS A 10 51.61 30.92 44.71
CA HIS A 10 50.64 29.83 44.75
C HIS A 10 50.88 28.91 43.52
N ARG A 11 51.74 27.88 43.66
CA ARG A 11 51.80 26.73 42.79
C ARG A 11 50.77 25.71 43.23
N GLY A 12 49.71 25.51 42.43
CA GLY A 12 48.93 24.35 42.74
C GLY A 12 47.51 24.27 42.25
N LYS A 13 47.17 24.59 40.96
CA LYS A 13 45.87 24.17 40.38
C LYS A 13 45.83 24.00 38.85
N ILE A 14 46.95 24.13 38.14
CA ILE A 14 46.94 24.07 36.65
C ILE A 14 47.20 22.63 36.12
N VAL A 15 47.76 21.74 36.95
CA VAL A 15 48.27 20.43 36.47
C VAL A 15 47.15 19.39 36.21
N TYR A 16 45.94 19.54 36.72
CA TYR A 16 44.88 18.52 36.62
C TYR A 16 43.81 18.81 35.55
N VAL A 17 43.75 19.97 34.99
CA VAL A 17 42.70 20.34 34.00
C VAL A 17 43.09 19.86 32.59
N PHE A 18 44.34 19.88 32.24
CA PHE A 18 44.85 19.49 30.93
C PHE A 18 44.67 18.00 30.59
N PRO A 19 44.99 17.04 31.48
CA PRO A 19 44.73 15.64 31.21
C PRO A 19 43.22 15.28 31.12
N LEU A 20 42.34 15.94 31.90
CA LEU A 20 40.90 15.74 31.81
C LEU A 20 40.33 16.25 30.47
N PHE A 21 40.80 17.37 29.98
CA PHE A 21 40.40 17.93 28.70
C PHE A 21 40.82 17.04 27.53
N VAL A 22 42.06 16.56 27.51
CA VAL A 22 42.57 15.61 26.50
C VAL A 22 41.81 14.29 26.56
N HIS A 23 41.51 13.77 27.75
CA HIS A 23 40.71 12.55 27.90
C HIS A 23 39.27 12.72 27.36
N SER A 24 38.62 13.86 27.61
CA SER A 24 37.29 14.17 27.06
C SER A 24 37.33 14.24 25.53
N LEU A 25 38.31 14.87 24.92
CA LEU A 25 38.49 14.95 23.47
C LEU A 25 38.72 13.57 22.84
N THR A 26 39.56 12.72 23.44
CA THR A 26 39.81 11.38 22.95
C THR A 26 38.56 10.49 23.03
N VAL A 27 37.80 10.56 24.13
CA VAL A 27 36.55 9.80 24.30
C VAL A 27 35.55 10.24 23.25
N ASN A 28 35.34 11.54 23.05
CA ASN A 28 34.42 12.05 22.04
C ASN A 28 34.84 11.67 20.61
N TYR A 29 36.10 11.69 20.30
CA TYR A 29 36.64 11.25 19.00
C TYR A 29 36.43 9.74 18.77
N VAL A 30 36.70 8.90 19.77
CA VAL A 30 36.42 7.45 19.68
C VAL A 30 34.93 7.16 19.52
N LEU A 31 34.07 7.86 20.23
CA LEU A 31 32.62 7.73 20.07
C LEU A 31 32.13 8.17 18.67
N PHE A 32 32.70 9.25 18.13
CA PHE A 32 32.45 9.71 16.78
C PHE A 32 32.87 8.67 15.71
N LEU A 33 34.07 8.12 15.84
CA LEU A 33 34.57 7.07 14.93
C LEU A 33 33.71 5.80 15.03
N LYS A 34 33.33 5.39 16.23
CA LYS A 34 32.41 4.24 16.43
C LYS A 34 31.03 4.46 15.78
N LYS A 35 30.47 5.66 15.94
CA LYS A 35 29.21 6.05 15.29
C LYS A 35 29.33 6.03 13.78
N TYR A 36 30.42 6.60 13.23
CA TYR A 36 30.68 6.61 11.78
C TYR A 36 30.83 5.18 11.23
N TYR A 37 31.56 4.31 11.93
CA TYR A 37 31.74 2.91 11.54
C TYR A 37 30.41 2.14 11.53
N ILE A 38 29.59 2.31 12.57
CA ILE A 38 28.25 1.68 12.65
C ILE A 38 27.35 2.16 11.49
N MET A 39 27.31 3.47 11.24
CA MET A 39 26.55 4.05 10.13
C MET A 39 26.98 3.47 8.78
N ASN A 40 28.28 3.42 8.54
CA ASN A 40 28.83 2.88 7.29
C ASN A 40 28.50 1.39 7.13
N THR A 41 28.55 0.60 8.19
CA THR A 41 28.17 -0.81 8.19
C THR A 41 26.70 -0.99 7.84
N ILE A 42 25.80 -0.14 8.38
CA ILE A 42 24.36 -0.15 8.07
C ILE A 42 24.17 0.17 6.58
N PHE A 43 24.79 1.20 6.05
CA PHE A 43 24.67 1.56 4.63
C PHE A 43 25.16 0.43 3.71
N HIS A 44 26.26 -0.20 4.02
CA HIS A 44 26.75 -1.36 3.27
C HIS A 44 25.79 -2.55 3.32
N PHE A 45 25.19 -2.82 4.49
CA PHE A 45 24.17 -3.86 4.60
C PHE A 45 22.98 -3.60 3.69
N PHE A 46 22.40 -2.38 3.71
CA PHE A 46 21.28 -2.02 2.85
C PHE A 46 21.63 -2.05 1.38
N ALA A 47 22.78 -1.51 0.99
CA ALA A 47 23.27 -1.51 -0.39
C ALA A 47 23.41 -2.94 -0.95
N ASN A 48 23.99 -3.85 -0.15
CA ASN A 48 24.20 -5.25 -0.56
C ASN A 48 22.92 -6.12 -0.45
N SER A 49 21.87 -5.63 0.18
CA SER A 49 20.61 -6.38 0.39
C SER A 49 19.51 -6.07 -0.64
N GLN A 50 19.80 -5.27 -1.66
CA GLN A 50 18.79 -4.84 -2.66
C GLN A 50 18.03 -6.03 -3.27
N VAL A 51 18.70 -7.10 -3.66
CA VAL A 51 18.06 -8.30 -4.24
C VAL A 51 17.11 -8.96 -3.24
N LYS A 52 17.52 -9.05 -1.96
CA LYS A 52 16.68 -9.60 -0.89
C LYS A 52 15.43 -8.76 -0.69
N PHE A 53 15.54 -7.43 -0.74
CA PHE A 53 14.40 -6.52 -0.63
C PHE A 53 13.46 -6.63 -1.81
N ILE A 54 13.96 -6.84 -3.03
CA ILE A 54 13.11 -7.12 -4.20
C ILE A 54 12.36 -8.46 -4.04
N HIS A 55 12.99 -9.48 -3.48
CA HIS A 55 12.28 -10.73 -3.15
C HIS A 55 11.21 -10.51 -2.07
N LEU A 56 11.49 -9.66 -1.08
CA LEU A 56 10.48 -9.27 -0.08
C LEU A 56 9.28 -8.56 -0.73
N ILE A 57 9.52 -7.66 -1.70
CA ILE A 57 8.44 -7.02 -2.48
C ILE A 57 7.61 -8.08 -3.21
N ARG A 58 8.23 -9.09 -3.85
CA ARG A 58 7.48 -10.19 -4.50
C ARG A 58 6.60 -10.94 -3.54
N ILE A 59 7.13 -11.30 -2.37
CA ILE A 59 6.38 -11.99 -1.33
C ILE A 59 5.21 -11.11 -0.84
N SER A 60 5.44 -9.82 -0.61
CA SER A 60 4.41 -8.88 -0.16
C SER A 60 3.30 -8.74 -1.19
N ILE A 61 3.63 -8.59 -2.47
CA ILE A 61 2.64 -8.55 -3.57
C ILE A 61 1.83 -9.85 -3.60
N PHE A 62 2.50 -11.01 -3.52
CA PHE A 62 1.82 -12.30 -3.48
C PHE A 62 0.84 -12.40 -2.30
N VAL A 63 1.28 -12.05 -1.09
CA VAL A 63 0.43 -12.13 0.12
C VAL A 63 -0.82 -11.26 -0.05
N VAL A 64 -0.65 -10.01 -0.51
CA VAL A 64 -1.79 -9.10 -0.74
C VAL A 64 -2.74 -9.68 -1.79
N MET A 65 -2.21 -10.13 -2.93
CA MET A 65 -3.04 -10.66 -4.02
C MET A 65 -3.70 -11.98 -3.66
N ALA A 66 -2.99 -12.90 -2.99
CA ALA A 66 -3.56 -14.17 -2.55
C ALA A 66 -4.68 -13.96 -1.52
N TRP A 67 -4.49 -13.01 -0.61
CA TRP A 67 -5.50 -12.71 0.42
C TRP A 67 -6.72 -12.02 -0.18
N ILE A 68 -6.52 -10.89 -0.85
CA ILE A 68 -7.63 -10.10 -1.43
C ILE A 68 -8.34 -10.89 -2.54
N GLY A 69 -7.58 -11.58 -3.39
CA GLY A 69 -8.15 -12.44 -4.43
C GLY A 69 -8.92 -13.62 -3.84
N GLY A 70 -8.42 -14.24 -2.77
CA GLY A 70 -9.12 -15.32 -2.05
C GLY A 70 -10.43 -14.85 -1.41
N LEU A 71 -10.48 -13.62 -0.88
CA LEU A 71 -11.70 -13.05 -0.31
C LEU A 71 -12.81 -12.87 -1.35
N LYS A 72 -12.50 -12.74 -2.64
CA LYS A 72 -13.48 -12.66 -3.71
C LYS A 72 -14.37 -13.90 -3.85
N ALA A 73 -14.01 -15.02 -3.21
CA ALA A 73 -14.86 -16.20 -3.10
C ALA A 73 -16.03 -16.05 -2.12
N PHE A 74 -16.09 -14.95 -1.37
CA PHE A 74 -17.13 -14.70 -0.37
C PHE A 74 -18.09 -13.60 -0.83
N GLN A 75 -19.39 -13.79 -0.57
CA GLN A 75 -20.46 -12.92 -1.04
C GLN A 75 -20.31 -11.46 -0.58
N TYR A 76 -19.93 -11.24 0.69
CA TYR A 76 -19.78 -9.88 1.23
C TYR A 76 -18.72 -9.06 0.48
N GLU A 77 -17.68 -9.73 0.01
CA GLU A 77 -16.61 -9.08 -0.74
C GLU A 77 -17.03 -8.86 -2.20
N ALA A 78 -17.82 -9.81 -2.76
CA ALA A 78 -18.40 -9.65 -4.09
C ALA A 78 -19.40 -8.47 -4.15
N ASP A 79 -20.23 -8.30 -3.13
CA ASP A 79 -21.14 -7.15 -3.01
C ASP A 79 -20.35 -5.82 -2.97
N GLY A 80 -19.24 -5.80 -2.25
CA GLY A 80 -18.38 -4.62 -2.08
C GLY A 80 -17.74 -4.10 -3.37
N ILE A 81 -17.55 -4.96 -4.39
CA ILE A 81 -16.97 -4.52 -5.67
C ILE A 81 -17.99 -4.04 -6.70
N VAL A 82 -19.29 -4.22 -6.45
CA VAL A 82 -20.35 -3.86 -7.43
C VAL A 82 -20.27 -2.40 -7.88
N PRO A 83 -20.10 -1.40 -7.02
CA PRO A 83 -19.98 -0.01 -7.45
C PRO A 83 -18.78 0.20 -8.41
N PHE A 84 -17.67 -0.43 -8.16
CA PHE A 84 -16.46 -0.31 -8.97
C PHE A 84 -16.63 -0.90 -10.36
N VAL A 85 -17.21 -2.09 -10.44
CA VAL A 85 -17.44 -2.80 -11.71
C VAL A 85 -18.54 -2.09 -12.51
N SER A 86 -19.67 -1.74 -11.88
CA SER A 86 -20.78 -1.08 -12.56
C SER A 86 -20.42 0.28 -13.15
N ASN A 87 -19.55 1.04 -12.51
CA ASN A 87 -19.11 2.36 -12.98
C ASN A 87 -17.85 2.32 -13.87
N SER A 88 -17.25 1.15 -14.06
CA SER A 88 -16.03 1.02 -14.85
C SER A 88 -16.35 0.85 -16.34
N PRO A 89 -15.87 1.72 -17.24
CA PRO A 89 -16.06 1.55 -18.68
C PRO A 89 -15.38 0.29 -19.24
N VAL A 90 -14.43 -0.28 -18.49
CA VAL A 90 -13.66 -1.47 -18.89
C VAL A 90 -14.26 -2.76 -18.33
N MET A 91 -15.14 -2.69 -17.31
CA MET A 91 -15.62 -3.87 -16.58
C MET A 91 -17.14 -3.96 -16.48
N SER A 92 -17.89 -2.87 -16.74
CA SER A 92 -19.35 -2.82 -16.58
C SER A 92 -20.08 -3.87 -17.41
N PHE A 93 -19.53 -4.29 -18.54
CA PHE A 93 -20.11 -5.32 -19.41
C PHE A 93 -20.18 -6.73 -18.78
N PHE A 94 -19.49 -6.96 -17.65
CA PHE A 94 -19.61 -8.22 -16.92
C PHE A 94 -20.90 -8.33 -16.10
N TYR A 95 -21.58 -7.20 -15.86
CA TYR A 95 -22.83 -7.16 -15.10
C TYR A 95 -24.02 -6.88 -16.00
N GLN A 96 -25.09 -7.64 -15.79
CA GLN A 96 -26.32 -7.48 -16.59
C GLN A 96 -27.04 -6.16 -16.31
N ASN A 97 -27.01 -5.69 -15.05
CA ASN A 97 -27.73 -4.51 -14.60
C ASN A 97 -26.83 -3.28 -14.45
N SER A 98 -25.62 -3.30 -15.02
CA SER A 98 -24.74 -2.13 -15.03
C SER A 98 -25.38 -1.00 -15.86
N GLY A 99 -25.38 0.22 -15.30
CA GLY A 99 -25.97 1.39 -15.95
C GLY A 99 -27.50 1.54 -15.77
N ASN A 100 -28.19 0.59 -15.16
CA ASN A 100 -29.59 0.75 -14.79
C ASN A 100 -29.74 1.81 -13.69
N ASN A 101 -30.77 2.64 -13.85
CA ASN A 101 -31.12 3.67 -12.88
C ASN A 101 -32.60 3.46 -12.44
N VAL A 102 -32.85 3.68 -11.16
CA VAL A 102 -34.15 3.54 -10.53
C VAL A 102 -34.44 4.75 -9.64
N GLU A 103 -35.71 5.05 -9.42
CA GLU A 103 -36.11 6.03 -8.42
C GLU A 103 -36.01 5.45 -7.01
N ASN A 104 -35.36 6.16 -6.11
CA ASN A 104 -35.32 5.80 -4.69
C ASN A 104 -36.58 6.32 -3.96
N SER A 105 -36.72 6.00 -2.67
CA SER A 105 -37.83 6.42 -1.82
C SER A 105 -37.99 7.95 -1.67
N GLU A 106 -36.98 8.72 -2.06
CA GLU A 106 -36.94 10.19 -2.04
C GLU A 106 -37.28 10.79 -3.42
N GLY A 107 -37.64 9.98 -4.43
CA GLY A 107 -37.89 10.43 -5.80
C GLY A 107 -36.62 10.83 -6.57
N LYS A 108 -35.43 10.44 -6.12
CA LYS A 108 -34.16 10.70 -6.82
C LYS A 108 -33.77 9.50 -7.68
N THR A 109 -33.33 9.77 -8.89
CA THR A 109 -32.74 8.76 -9.76
C THR A 109 -31.37 8.36 -9.23
N VAL A 110 -31.19 7.08 -8.90
CA VAL A 110 -29.97 6.49 -8.38
C VAL A 110 -29.62 5.23 -9.18
N ALA A 111 -28.36 4.84 -9.18
CA ALA A 111 -27.95 3.58 -9.80
C ALA A 111 -28.64 2.40 -9.08
N GLU A 112 -29.17 1.45 -9.85
CA GLU A 112 -29.98 0.33 -9.34
C GLU A 112 -29.26 -0.47 -8.25
N TYR A 113 -27.98 -0.74 -8.40
CA TYR A 113 -27.20 -1.53 -7.43
C TYR A 113 -27.21 -0.93 -6.01
N THR A 114 -27.47 0.38 -5.87
CA THR A 114 -27.49 1.03 -4.55
C THR A 114 -28.63 0.54 -3.66
N GLN A 115 -29.70 -0.01 -4.27
CA GLN A 115 -30.86 -0.55 -3.56
C GLN A 115 -30.67 -2.00 -3.10
N TYR A 116 -29.66 -2.69 -3.63
CA TYR A 116 -29.42 -4.12 -3.36
C TYR A 116 -28.19 -4.37 -2.51
N LYS A 117 -27.64 -3.35 -1.85
CA LYS A 117 -26.56 -3.51 -0.90
C LYS A 117 -27.03 -4.23 0.35
N ASN A 118 -26.38 -5.31 0.75
CA ASN A 118 -26.67 -5.98 2.01
C ASN A 118 -26.19 -5.12 3.19
N PRO A 119 -27.06 -4.91 4.22
CA PRO A 119 -26.63 -4.25 5.45
C PRO A 119 -25.56 -5.08 6.16
N GLU A 120 -24.66 -4.41 6.89
CA GLU A 120 -23.61 -5.09 7.62
C GLU A 120 -24.17 -6.13 8.60
N GLY A 121 -23.65 -7.36 8.53
CA GLY A 121 -24.06 -8.49 9.36
C GLY A 121 -25.45 -9.06 9.06
N LYS A 122 -26.10 -8.64 7.97
CA LYS A 122 -27.42 -9.17 7.56
C LYS A 122 -27.41 -9.51 6.08
N THR A 123 -27.99 -10.66 5.75
CA THR A 123 -28.28 -11.06 4.38
C THR A 123 -29.74 -10.86 4.08
N VAL A 124 -30.05 -10.25 2.93
CA VAL A 124 -31.42 -10.04 2.45
C VAL A 124 -31.58 -10.90 1.20
N THR A 125 -32.49 -11.88 1.23
CA THR A 125 -32.69 -12.85 0.13
C THR A 125 -32.88 -12.15 -1.21
N LYS A 126 -33.72 -11.10 -1.26
CA LYS A 126 -33.93 -10.32 -2.46
C LYS A 126 -32.66 -9.71 -3.05
N ASN A 127 -31.73 -9.29 -2.18
CA ASN A 127 -30.48 -8.72 -2.63
C ASN A 127 -29.56 -9.80 -3.20
N ILE A 128 -29.51 -10.99 -2.57
CA ILE A 128 -28.77 -12.14 -3.08
C ILE A 128 -29.27 -12.55 -4.46
N GLU A 129 -30.59 -12.69 -4.65
CA GLU A 129 -31.19 -13.03 -5.94
C GLU A 129 -30.84 -12.01 -7.02
N TRP A 130 -30.84 -10.71 -6.67
CA TRP A 130 -30.42 -9.67 -7.60
C TRP A 130 -28.95 -9.81 -7.98
N HIS A 131 -28.04 -10.06 -7.02
CA HIS A 131 -26.61 -10.26 -7.28
C HIS A 131 -26.34 -11.50 -8.14
N GLU A 132 -27.08 -12.59 -7.93
CA GLU A 132 -27.03 -13.79 -8.78
C GLU A 132 -27.43 -13.46 -10.21
N THR A 133 -28.57 -12.79 -10.40
CA THR A 133 -29.07 -12.38 -11.72
C THR A 133 -28.10 -11.40 -12.39
N ASN A 134 -27.51 -10.47 -11.63
CA ASN A 134 -26.55 -9.50 -12.15
C ASN A 134 -25.22 -10.13 -12.57
N GLY A 135 -24.94 -11.38 -12.19
CA GLY A 135 -23.68 -12.06 -12.45
C GLY A 135 -22.55 -11.69 -11.48
N THR A 136 -22.88 -10.97 -10.38
CA THR A 136 -21.92 -10.44 -9.40
C THR A 136 -20.98 -11.51 -8.85
N TYR A 137 -21.54 -12.64 -8.39
CA TYR A 137 -20.76 -13.69 -7.72
C TYR A 137 -19.85 -14.43 -8.71
N VAL A 138 -20.35 -14.76 -9.90
CA VAL A 138 -19.57 -15.46 -10.93
C VAL A 138 -18.38 -14.60 -11.36
N PHE A 139 -18.63 -13.30 -11.59
CA PHE A 139 -17.57 -12.35 -11.90
C PHE A 139 -16.54 -12.24 -10.77
N SER A 140 -17.00 -12.12 -9.51
CA SER A 140 -16.11 -12.01 -8.34
C SER A 140 -15.19 -13.22 -8.21
N TYR A 141 -15.72 -14.44 -8.39
CA TYR A 141 -14.92 -15.68 -8.35
C TYR A 141 -13.86 -15.70 -9.45
N GLY A 142 -14.24 -15.34 -10.67
CA GLY A 142 -13.31 -15.24 -11.80
C GLY A 142 -12.21 -14.20 -11.57
N LEU A 143 -12.59 -13.02 -11.09
CA LEU A 143 -11.66 -11.95 -10.75
C LEU A 143 -10.71 -12.38 -9.65
N GLY A 144 -11.21 -13.02 -8.60
CA GLY A 144 -10.41 -13.55 -7.49
C GLY A 144 -9.36 -14.55 -7.97
N ALA A 145 -9.77 -15.49 -8.83
CA ALA A 145 -8.85 -16.47 -9.43
C ALA A 145 -7.73 -15.79 -10.25
N VAL A 146 -8.07 -14.78 -11.05
CA VAL A 146 -7.08 -14.00 -11.83
C VAL A 146 -6.11 -13.26 -10.90
N ILE A 147 -6.61 -12.60 -9.84
CA ILE A 147 -5.77 -11.88 -8.87
C ILE A 147 -4.78 -12.85 -8.20
N VAL A 148 -5.25 -13.99 -7.72
CA VAL A 148 -4.39 -15.01 -7.09
C VAL A 148 -3.35 -15.53 -8.07
N ALA A 149 -3.76 -15.82 -9.31
CA ALA A 149 -2.84 -16.29 -10.36
C ALA A 149 -1.73 -15.28 -10.63
N ILE A 150 -2.03 -13.99 -10.76
CA ILE A 150 -1.02 -12.92 -10.93
C ILE A 150 -0.06 -12.90 -9.74
N GLY A 151 -0.58 -12.99 -8.50
CA GLY A 151 0.25 -13.05 -7.30
C GLY A 151 1.23 -14.25 -7.33
N VAL A 152 0.75 -15.43 -7.75
CA VAL A 152 1.58 -16.63 -7.92
C VAL A 152 2.67 -16.42 -8.97
N LEU A 153 2.36 -15.78 -10.11
CA LEU A 153 3.36 -15.47 -11.14
C LEU A 153 4.46 -14.55 -10.60
N VAL A 154 4.10 -13.55 -9.79
CA VAL A 154 5.06 -12.66 -9.13
C VAL A 154 5.97 -13.44 -8.18
N LEU A 155 5.41 -14.32 -7.36
CA LEU A 155 6.18 -15.14 -6.41
C LEU A 155 7.12 -16.11 -7.13
N LEU A 156 6.63 -16.81 -8.16
CA LEU A 156 7.43 -17.71 -8.98
C LEU A 156 8.60 -17.00 -9.68
N GLY A 157 8.52 -15.68 -9.86
CA GLY A 157 9.60 -14.85 -10.35
C GLY A 157 10.88 -14.86 -9.50
N ILE A 158 10.85 -15.41 -8.28
CA ILE A 158 12.05 -15.66 -7.47
C ILE A 158 12.96 -16.66 -8.19
N TRP A 159 12.38 -17.73 -8.73
CA TRP A 159 13.10 -18.83 -9.40
C TRP A 159 13.10 -18.71 -10.93
N PHE A 160 11.99 -18.23 -11.50
CA PHE A 160 11.73 -18.15 -12.93
C PHE A 160 11.58 -16.70 -13.41
N PRO A 161 12.67 -16.02 -13.82
CA PRO A 161 12.61 -14.59 -14.17
C PRO A 161 11.60 -14.26 -15.26
N LYS A 162 11.44 -15.10 -16.29
CA LYS A 162 10.46 -14.87 -17.37
C LYS A 162 9.02 -14.83 -16.85
N ILE A 163 8.68 -15.71 -15.92
CA ILE A 163 7.35 -15.74 -15.28
C ILE A 163 7.18 -14.50 -14.41
N GLY A 164 8.20 -14.15 -13.63
CA GLY A 164 8.18 -12.97 -12.76
C GLY A 164 8.07 -11.66 -13.52
N PHE A 165 8.62 -11.55 -14.72
CA PHE A 165 8.45 -10.39 -15.59
C PHE A 165 6.97 -10.16 -15.93
N TRP A 166 6.30 -11.19 -16.44
CA TRP A 166 4.87 -11.10 -16.75
C TRP A 166 4.01 -10.88 -15.51
N GLY A 167 4.33 -11.53 -14.38
CA GLY A 167 3.66 -11.28 -13.10
C GLY A 167 3.74 -9.81 -12.70
N GLY A 168 4.92 -9.19 -12.82
CA GLY A 168 5.09 -7.76 -12.52
C GLY A 168 4.34 -6.83 -13.47
N ILE A 169 4.34 -7.12 -14.77
CA ILE A 169 3.58 -6.34 -15.78
C ILE A 169 2.07 -6.46 -15.55
N LEU A 170 1.58 -7.66 -15.27
CA LEU A 170 0.15 -7.87 -14.95
C LEU A 170 -0.26 -7.18 -13.66
N THR A 171 0.60 -7.19 -12.64
CA THR A 171 0.37 -6.42 -11.39
C THR A 171 0.27 -4.92 -11.69
N PHE A 172 1.19 -4.38 -12.49
CA PHE A 172 1.14 -2.99 -12.92
C PHE A 172 -0.15 -2.66 -13.66
N GLY A 173 -0.53 -3.48 -14.66
CA GLY A 173 -1.75 -3.28 -15.44
C GLY A 173 -3.02 -3.34 -14.57
N MET A 174 -3.10 -4.32 -13.66
CA MET A 174 -4.21 -4.44 -12.74
C MET A 174 -4.31 -3.23 -11.81
N SER A 175 -3.18 -2.73 -11.31
CA SER A 175 -3.17 -1.53 -10.46
C SER A 175 -3.61 -0.27 -11.22
N LEU A 176 -3.35 -0.17 -12.53
CA LEU A 176 -3.91 0.92 -13.35
C LEU A 176 -5.44 0.83 -13.43
N VAL A 177 -5.99 -0.39 -13.59
CA VAL A 177 -7.45 -0.59 -13.62
C VAL A 177 -8.07 -0.21 -12.28
N THR A 178 -7.49 -0.67 -11.15
CA THR A 178 -8.03 -0.32 -9.81
C THR A 178 -7.90 1.17 -9.52
N LEU A 179 -6.78 1.82 -9.87
CA LEU A 179 -6.62 3.27 -9.72
C LEU A 179 -7.59 4.08 -10.58
N SER A 180 -8.04 3.54 -11.73
CA SER A 180 -9.06 4.20 -12.55
C SER A 180 -10.40 4.38 -11.81
N PHE A 181 -10.69 3.55 -10.80
CA PHE A 181 -11.90 3.69 -9.97
C PHE A 181 -11.96 5.01 -9.22
N LEU A 182 -10.82 5.66 -8.93
CA LEU A 182 -10.81 7.00 -8.34
C LEU A 182 -11.47 8.06 -9.25
N VAL A 183 -11.56 7.78 -10.55
CA VAL A 183 -12.16 8.69 -11.53
C VAL A 183 -13.56 8.20 -11.94
N THR A 184 -13.77 6.90 -12.01
CA THR A 184 -14.99 6.31 -12.56
C THR A 184 -16.06 6.03 -11.51
N THR A 185 -15.68 5.86 -10.23
CA THR A 185 -16.59 5.41 -9.16
C THR A 185 -16.83 6.52 -8.15
N PRO A 186 -18.02 7.14 -8.11
CA PRO A 186 -18.33 8.21 -7.17
C PRO A 186 -18.14 7.83 -5.70
N GLU A 187 -18.37 6.56 -5.35
CA GLU A 187 -18.26 6.02 -3.99
C GLU A 187 -16.82 6.02 -3.44
N THR A 188 -15.82 6.31 -4.27
CA THR A 188 -14.45 6.52 -3.80
C THR A 188 -14.28 7.84 -3.02
N PHE A 189 -15.25 8.73 -3.14
CA PHE A 189 -15.28 9.99 -2.41
C PHE A 189 -16.43 10.04 -1.41
N VAL A 190 -16.33 10.96 -0.45
CA VAL A 190 -17.38 11.22 0.53
C VAL A 190 -18.60 11.87 -0.17
N PRO A 191 -19.85 11.48 0.15
CA PRO A 191 -20.25 10.46 1.08
C PRO A 191 -20.14 9.05 0.49
N ASN A 192 -19.63 8.11 1.29
CA ASN A 192 -19.68 6.70 0.93
C ASN A 192 -21.08 6.15 1.21
N LEU A 193 -21.53 5.21 0.38
CA LEU A 193 -22.76 4.46 0.60
C LEU A 193 -22.62 3.51 1.81
N GLY A 194 -22.62 4.09 3.01
CA GLY A 194 -22.78 3.34 4.23
C GLY A 194 -21.59 3.33 5.18
N GLY A 195 -21.17 4.46 5.69
CA GLY A 195 -20.40 4.39 6.89
C GLY A 195 -19.43 5.50 7.23
N ASP A 196 -19.31 6.54 6.41
CA ASP A 196 -18.50 7.70 6.81
C ASP A 196 -19.33 8.59 7.77
N PHE A 197 -18.66 9.17 8.74
CA PHE A 197 -19.27 10.15 9.63
C PHE A 197 -19.80 11.34 8.84
N PRO A 198 -20.88 11.98 9.29
CA PRO A 198 -21.38 13.22 8.70
C PRO A 198 -20.24 14.25 8.63
N THR A 199 -20.03 14.83 7.45
CA THR A 199 -19.02 15.84 7.20
C THR A 199 -19.58 16.90 6.25
N PRO A 200 -19.20 18.18 6.38
CA PRO A 200 -19.55 19.21 5.41
C PRO A 200 -18.72 19.10 4.12
N HIS A 201 -17.75 18.21 4.05
CA HIS A 201 -16.86 18.03 2.91
C HIS A 201 -17.30 16.86 2.05
N TYR A 202 -17.48 17.10 0.74
CA TYR A 202 -17.96 16.12 -0.23
C TYR A 202 -17.09 16.12 -1.50
N GLY A 203 -17.00 14.96 -2.15
CA GLY A 203 -16.28 14.83 -3.42
C GLY A 203 -14.77 14.99 -3.30
N PHE A 204 -14.10 15.19 -4.43
CA PHE A 204 -12.65 15.38 -4.47
C PHE A 204 -12.22 16.61 -3.66
N PRO A 205 -11.14 16.56 -2.85
CA PRO A 205 -10.20 15.44 -2.64
C PRO A 205 -10.53 14.51 -1.45
N TYR A 206 -11.74 14.56 -0.92
CA TYR A 206 -12.11 13.85 0.31
C TYR A 206 -12.45 12.40 0.03
N LEU A 207 -11.48 11.50 0.23
CA LEU A 207 -11.63 10.08 -0.02
C LEU A 207 -12.49 9.39 1.05
N SER A 208 -13.44 8.58 0.60
CA SER A 208 -14.19 7.63 1.43
C SER A 208 -13.30 6.49 1.93
N ALA A 209 -13.84 5.57 2.73
CA ALA A 209 -13.15 4.35 3.13
C ALA A 209 -12.70 3.54 1.91
N ALA A 210 -13.58 3.39 0.91
CA ALA A 210 -13.28 2.72 -0.35
C ALA A 210 -12.19 3.43 -1.15
N GLY A 211 -12.26 4.76 -1.28
CA GLY A 211 -11.23 5.54 -1.98
C GLY A 211 -9.86 5.47 -1.31
N ARG A 212 -9.81 5.48 0.03
CA ARG A 212 -8.57 5.28 0.79
C ARG A 212 -7.96 3.90 0.57
N LEU A 213 -8.78 2.89 0.31
CA LEU A 213 -8.29 1.55 -0.03
C LEU A 213 -7.70 1.53 -1.45
N VAL A 214 -8.41 2.10 -2.41
CA VAL A 214 -8.01 2.14 -3.83
C VAL A 214 -6.72 2.92 -4.05
N ILE A 215 -6.54 4.10 -3.43
CA ILE A 215 -5.33 4.92 -3.65
C ILE A 215 -4.03 4.20 -3.26
N LYS A 216 -4.10 3.21 -2.35
CA LYS A 216 -2.94 2.41 -1.94
C LYS A 216 -2.38 1.55 -3.07
N ASP A 217 -3.16 1.28 -4.11
CA ASP A 217 -2.72 0.50 -5.26
C ASP A 217 -1.61 1.19 -6.08
N ILE A 218 -1.34 2.48 -5.83
CA ILE A 218 -0.16 3.16 -6.35
C ILE A 218 1.15 2.50 -5.89
N ILE A 219 1.16 1.88 -4.69
CA ILE A 219 2.30 1.12 -4.17
C ILE A 219 2.45 -0.20 -4.93
N MET A 220 1.33 -0.86 -5.23
CA MET A 220 1.31 -2.10 -6.02
C MET A 220 1.77 -1.84 -7.45
N LEU A 221 1.36 -0.71 -8.05
CA LEU A 221 1.79 -0.26 -9.36
C LEU A 221 3.32 -0.11 -9.43
N ALA A 222 3.91 0.63 -8.49
CA ALA A 222 5.36 0.81 -8.42
C ALA A 222 6.09 -0.52 -8.13
N GLY A 223 5.56 -1.32 -7.21
CA GLY A 223 6.08 -2.64 -6.87
C GLY A 223 6.10 -3.59 -8.07
N GLY A 224 5.05 -3.61 -8.88
CA GLY A 224 4.95 -4.39 -10.10
C GLY A 224 6.06 -4.03 -11.10
N LEU A 225 6.30 -2.74 -11.34
CA LEU A 225 7.38 -2.28 -12.22
C LEU A 225 8.78 -2.64 -11.68
N ILE A 226 9.01 -2.52 -10.37
CA ILE A 226 10.29 -2.92 -9.76
C ILE A 226 10.54 -4.41 -9.97
N VAL A 227 9.53 -5.25 -9.74
CA VAL A 227 9.60 -6.70 -9.95
C VAL A 227 9.86 -7.06 -11.40
N ALA A 228 9.15 -6.42 -12.35
CA ALA A 228 9.35 -6.62 -13.77
C ALA A 228 10.76 -6.20 -14.23
N SER A 229 11.24 -5.04 -13.76
CA SER A 229 12.57 -4.53 -14.06
C SER A 229 13.68 -5.46 -13.55
N ASP A 230 13.58 -5.96 -12.31
CA ASP A 230 14.55 -6.92 -11.78
C ASP A 230 14.53 -8.25 -12.57
N ALA A 231 13.33 -8.74 -12.90
CA ALA A 231 13.19 -9.94 -13.70
C ALA A 231 13.83 -9.76 -15.10
N ALA A 232 13.59 -8.62 -15.76
CA ALA A 232 14.21 -8.30 -17.04
C ALA A 232 15.75 -8.27 -16.96
N LYS A 233 16.32 -7.63 -15.92
CA LYS A 233 17.78 -7.65 -15.70
C LYS A 233 18.36 -9.04 -15.56
N ARG A 234 17.61 -9.98 -15.00
CA ARG A 234 18.02 -11.39 -14.81
C ARG A 234 17.87 -12.21 -16.10
N ILE A 235 17.05 -11.78 -17.05
CA ILE A 235 16.85 -12.45 -18.35
C ILE A 235 17.95 -12.06 -19.35
N VAL A 236 18.37 -10.79 -19.32
CA VAL A 236 19.34 -10.25 -20.29
C VAL A 236 20.80 -10.40 -19.87
N LYS A 237 21.06 -10.92 -18.66
CA LYS A 237 22.39 -11.34 -18.18
C LYS A 237 22.74 -12.72 -18.71
#